data_4e92e276d0e46b156a713cc70805de89
#
_entry.id   4e92e276d0e46b156a713cc70805de89
#
_cell.length_a   1.000
_cell.length_b   1.000
_cell.length_c   1.000
_cell.angle_alpha   90.00
_cell.angle_beta   90.00
_cell.angle_gamma   90.00
#
_symmetry.space_group_name_H-M   'P 1'
#
loop_
_entity.id
_entity.type
_entity.pdbx_description
1 polymer ?
#
loop_
_entity_poly.entity_id
_entity_poly.type
_entity_poly.pdbx_seq_one_letter_code
_entity_poly.pdbx_strand_id
1 'polypeptide(L)'
;EQYTRNMITGGSTANLAIILVDARTGVITQTCRHTYLVSLLGIKHVVLAVNKMDLVDFDKDTFDRIVADYKRFVEPLDIPDITYIPLSALDGDNVVEKSDRTPWYEGTSLLDYLENVPIDLDRNYEDFRYPVQYVLRPNLDFRGFSGKVASGIVRKGDTVMALPSGKTSKVKSIVTYEGELEQAFPPQCITITLEDEIDISRGEMLVHPDNLPIRDRNFEAMLVWMDEEAMDVNKQFYIKQTTHTTRARVDSIRYKVNVNTMEQSSVDHLELNEIGRVVFTTGKELFFDPYRRNKQTGSFIL
;
A
#
# COMPACT_ATOMS: atom_id res chain seq x y z
N GLU A 1 12.89 -17.11 -0.37
CA GLU A 1 12.83 -16.36 0.89
C GLU A 1 13.65 -15.07 0.84
N GLN A 2 14.85 -15.06 0.28
CA GLN A 2 15.70 -13.85 0.18
C GLN A 2 15.04 -12.65 -0.51
N TYR A 3 14.07 -12.86 -1.39
CA TYR A 3 13.43 -11.80 -2.17
C TYR A 3 12.14 -11.26 -1.54
N THR A 4 11.70 -11.76 -0.40
CA THR A 4 10.46 -11.29 0.27
C THR A 4 10.54 -9.80 0.59
N ARG A 5 11.68 -9.30 1.09
CA ARG A 5 11.93 -7.87 1.32
C ARG A 5 11.73 -7.03 0.06
N ASN A 6 12.31 -7.47 -1.07
CA ASN A 6 12.21 -6.76 -2.34
C ASN A 6 10.76 -6.75 -2.85
N MET A 7 10.05 -7.87 -2.68
CA MET A 7 8.64 -7.97 -3.04
C MET A 7 7.77 -7.01 -2.23
N ILE A 8 7.96 -6.94 -0.90
CA ILE A 8 7.20 -6.04 -0.03
C ILE A 8 7.51 -4.58 -0.37
N THR A 9 8.78 -4.24 -0.59
CA THR A 9 9.19 -2.89 -0.97
C THR A 9 8.58 -2.47 -2.31
N GLY A 10 8.65 -3.32 -3.33
CA GLY A 10 8.03 -3.06 -4.64
C GLY A 10 6.50 -3.05 -4.55
N GLY A 11 5.92 -4.01 -3.85
CA GLY A 11 4.47 -4.14 -3.69
C GLY A 11 3.82 -3.01 -2.90
N SER A 12 4.56 -2.32 -2.02
CA SER A 12 4.02 -1.20 -1.23
C SER A 12 3.51 -0.03 -2.07
N THR A 13 4.00 0.11 -3.29
CA THR A 13 3.61 1.14 -4.25
C THR A 13 2.81 0.61 -5.44
N ALA A 14 2.63 -0.71 -5.53
CA ALA A 14 1.90 -1.35 -6.62
C ALA A 14 0.39 -1.23 -6.44
N ASN A 15 -0.32 -1.07 -7.56
CA ASN A 15 -1.78 -1.08 -7.61
C ASN A 15 -2.33 -2.44 -8.04
N LEU A 16 -1.50 -3.25 -8.70
CA LEU A 16 -1.84 -4.58 -9.19
C LEU A 16 -0.70 -5.55 -8.92
N ALA A 17 -1.01 -6.80 -8.63
CA ALA A 17 -0.03 -7.88 -8.49
C ALA A 17 -0.31 -9.02 -9.46
N ILE A 18 0.73 -9.54 -10.10
CA ILE A 18 0.68 -10.75 -10.89
C ILE A 18 1.29 -11.89 -10.09
N ILE A 19 0.50 -12.88 -9.74
CA ILE A 19 0.93 -14.11 -9.06
C ILE A 19 1.11 -15.21 -10.12
N LEU A 20 2.35 -15.63 -10.33
CA LEU A 20 2.68 -16.67 -11.26
C LEU A 20 2.58 -18.06 -10.61
N VAL A 21 1.86 -18.97 -11.27
CA VAL A 21 1.73 -20.37 -10.87
C VAL A 21 2.15 -21.26 -12.03
N ASP A 22 3.03 -22.22 -11.78
CA ASP A 22 3.39 -23.24 -12.77
C ASP A 22 2.25 -24.26 -12.90
N ALA A 23 1.70 -24.42 -14.11
CA ALA A 23 0.56 -25.34 -14.38
C ALA A 23 0.82 -26.79 -13.97
N ARG A 24 2.09 -27.22 -13.95
CA ARG A 24 2.47 -28.58 -13.54
C ARG A 24 2.38 -28.82 -12.05
N THR A 25 2.64 -27.78 -11.23
CA THR A 25 2.73 -27.88 -9.77
C THR A 25 1.52 -27.31 -9.04
N GLY A 26 0.79 -26.38 -9.67
CA GLY A 26 -0.35 -25.71 -9.06
C GLY A 26 0.00 -24.76 -7.92
N VAL A 27 -0.96 -24.56 -7.01
CA VAL A 27 -0.81 -23.68 -5.84
C VAL A 27 0.13 -24.32 -4.81
N ILE A 28 1.24 -23.66 -4.53
CA ILE A 28 2.26 -24.10 -3.56
C ILE A 28 2.38 -23.10 -2.40
N THR A 29 3.06 -23.49 -1.34
CA THR A 29 3.33 -22.65 -0.14
C THR A 29 3.80 -21.24 -0.48
N GLN A 30 4.68 -21.10 -1.46
CA GLN A 30 5.19 -19.79 -1.87
C GLN A 30 4.11 -18.94 -2.54
N THR A 31 3.21 -19.55 -3.32
CA THR A 31 2.03 -18.87 -3.90
C THR A 31 1.15 -18.32 -2.78
N CYS A 32 0.86 -19.12 -1.76
CA CYS A 32 0.07 -18.72 -0.60
C CYS A 32 0.71 -17.55 0.15
N ARG A 33 2.02 -17.64 0.42
CA ARG A 33 2.78 -16.58 1.10
C ARG A 33 2.74 -15.25 0.34
N HIS A 34 3.02 -15.29 -0.97
CA HIS A 34 3.01 -14.08 -1.79
C HIS A 34 1.62 -13.47 -1.87
N THR A 35 0.59 -14.29 -2.06
CA THR A 35 -0.80 -13.82 -2.08
C THR A 35 -1.22 -13.19 -0.76
N TYR A 36 -0.85 -13.79 0.38
CA TYR A 36 -1.12 -13.22 1.69
C TYR A 36 -0.43 -11.85 1.87
N LEU A 37 0.83 -11.72 1.47
CA LEU A 37 1.54 -10.44 1.51
C LEU A 37 0.89 -9.39 0.61
N VAL A 38 0.43 -9.77 -0.59
CA VAL A 38 -0.31 -8.90 -1.51
C VAL A 38 -1.60 -8.39 -0.86
N SER A 39 -2.34 -9.27 -0.17
CA SER A 39 -3.54 -8.90 0.61
C SER A 39 -3.19 -7.93 1.75
N LEU A 40 -2.13 -8.19 2.53
CA LEU A 40 -1.67 -7.27 3.59
C LEU A 40 -1.25 -5.91 3.05
N LEU A 41 -0.61 -5.86 1.89
CA LEU A 41 -0.26 -4.62 1.19
C LEU A 41 -1.47 -3.90 0.61
N GLY A 42 -2.66 -4.47 0.77
CA GLY A 42 -3.92 -3.90 0.30
C GLY A 42 -3.95 -3.67 -1.21
N ILE A 43 -3.28 -4.52 -1.99
CA ILE A 43 -3.37 -4.52 -3.45
C ILE A 43 -4.70 -5.13 -3.82
N LYS A 44 -5.54 -4.38 -4.51
CA LYS A 44 -6.92 -4.76 -4.80
C LYS A 44 -7.07 -5.62 -6.06
N HIS A 45 -6.18 -5.44 -7.02
CA HIS A 45 -6.20 -6.15 -8.30
C HIS A 45 -5.12 -7.21 -8.33
N VAL A 46 -5.52 -8.45 -8.50
CA VAL A 46 -4.60 -9.59 -8.59
C VAL A 46 -4.87 -10.37 -9.87
N VAL A 47 -3.82 -10.67 -10.60
CA VAL A 47 -3.85 -11.62 -11.70
C VAL A 47 -3.19 -12.92 -11.25
N LEU A 48 -3.94 -14.01 -11.20
CA LEU A 48 -3.36 -15.34 -11.14
C LEU A 48 -3.00 -15.78 -12.56
N ALA A 49 -1.74 -15.71 -12.90
CA ALA A 49 -1.21 -16.15 -14.18
C ALA A 49 -0.77 -17.61 -14.09
N VAL A 50 -1.59 -18.51 -14.60
CA VAL A 50 -1.27 -19.95 -14.68
C VAL A 50 -0.37 -20.15 -15.89
N ASN A 51 0.94 -20.15 -15.62
CA ASN A 51 1.98 -20.16 -16.62
C ASN A 51 2.43 -21.60 -16.95
N LYS A 52 3.10 -21.75 -18.09
CA LYS A 52 3.58 -23.00 -18.64
C LYS A 52 2.44 -23.96 -19.03
N MET A 53 1.34 -23.40 -19.52
CA MET A 53 0.22 -24.19 -20.03
C MET A 53 0.63 -25.06 -21.23
N ASP A 54 1.67 -24.67 -21.97
CA ASP A 54 2.31 -25.45 -23.02
C ASP A 54 2.83 -26.82 -22.52
N LEU A 55 3.28 -26.91 -21.27
CA LEU A 55 3.78 -28.14 -20.66
C LEU A 55 2.68 -29.08 -20.12
N VAL A 56 1.42 -28.70 -20.22
CA VAL A 56 0.24 -29.47 -19.85
C VAL A 56 -0.78 -29.45 -20.98
N ASP A 57 -0.32 -29.30 -22.24
CA ASP A 57 -1.14 -29.34 -23.47
C ASP A 57 -2.36 -28.40 -23.45
N PHE A 58 -2.26 -27.25 -22.74
CA PHE A 58 -3.35 -26.28 -22.55
C PHE A 58 -4.63 -26.88 -21.99
N ASP A 59 -4.48 -27.90 -21.14
CA ASP A 59 -5.59 -28.64 -20.55
C ASP A 59 -6.46 -27.75 -19.65
N LYS A 60 -7.75 -27.67 -20.00
CA LYS A 60 -8.76 -26.90 -19.27
C LYS A 60 -8.95 -27.39 -17.84
N ASP A 61 -8.99 -28.71 -17.63
CA ASP A 61 -9.26 -29.30 -16.31
C ASP A 61 -8.11 -29.00 -15.33
N THR A 62 -6.89 -29.00 -15.83
CA THR A 62 -5.71 -28.54 -15.05
C THR A 62 -5.82 -27.08 -14.62
N PHE A 63 -6.21 -26.18 -15.53
CA PHE A 63 -6.43 -24.78 -15.23
C PHE A 63 -7.57 -24.61 -14.20
N ASP A 64 -8.72 -25.22 -14.43
CA ASP A 64 -9.89 -25.12 -13.54
C ASP A 64 -9.59 -25.63 -12.13
N ARG A 65 -8.83 -26.70 -11.99
CA ARG A 65 -8.38 -27.23 -10.69
C ARG A 65 -7.50 -26.21 -9.95
N ILE A 66 -6.52 -25.62 -10.62
CA ILE A 66 -5.62 -24.63 -10.03
C ILE A 66 -6.41 -23.39 -9.59
N VAL A 67 -7.34 -22.92 -10.41
CA VAL A 67 -8.23 -21.80 -10.08
C VAL A 67 -9.10 -22.13 -8.87
N ALA A 68 -9.65 -23.35 -8.79
CA ALA A 68 -10.47 -23.77 -7.66
C ALA A 68 -9.66 -23.83 -6.35
N ASP A 69 -8.44 -24.37 -6.39
CA ASP A 69 -7.54 -24.43 -5.24
C ASP A 69 -7.16 -23.02 -4.76
N TYR A 70 -6.85 -22.13 -5.70
CA TYR A 70 -6.51 -20.74 -5.36
C TYR A 70 -7.71 -19.97 -4.80
N LYS A 71 -8.90 -20.11 -5.39
CA LYS A 71 -10.14 -19.50 -4.88
C LYS A 71 -10.41 -19.89 -3.44
N ARG A 72 -10.25 -21.17 -3.10
CA ARG A 72 -10.42 -21.67 -1.73
C ARG A 72 -9.42 -21.05 -0.76
N PHE A 73 -8.18 -20.85 -1.20
CA PHE A 73 -7.14 -20.21 -0.39
C PHE A 73 -7.42 -18.72 -0.15
N VAL A 74 -7.88 -17.99 -1.17
CA VAL A 74 -8.07 -16.54 -1.07
C VAL A 74 -9.41 -16.13 -0.46
N GLU A 75 -10.34 -17.06 -0.26
CA GLU A 75 -11.67 -16.78 0.30
C GLU A 75 -11.65 -15.97 1.61
N PRO A 76 -10.76 -16.27 2.59
CA PRO A 76 -10.65 -15.48 3.82
C PRO A 76 -9.84 -14.17 3.64
N LEU A 77 -9.24 -13.95 2.48
CA LEU A 77 -8.44 -12.76 2.21
C LEU A 77 -9.31 -11.67 1.58
N ASP A 78 -9.05 -10.44 1.96
CA ASP A 78 -9.79 -9.29 1.43
C ASP A 78 -9.15 -8.79 0.11
N ILE A 79 -9.34 -9.58 -0.96
CA ILE A 79 -8.88 -9.24 -2.32
C ILE A 79 -10.14 -9.16 -3.21
N PRO A 80 -10.60 -7.94 -3.55
CA PRO A 80 -11.90 -7.76 -4.21
C PRO A 80 -11.91 -8.15 -5.69
N ASP A 81 -10.77 -8.08 -6.36
CA ASP A 81 -10.66 -8.34 -7.80
C ASP A 81 -9.52 -9.31 -8.09
N ILE A 82 -9.87 -10.50 -8.59
CA ILE A 82 -8.92 -11.53 -8.99
C ILE A 82 -9.27 -12.02 -10.39
N THR A 83 -8.34 -11.82 -11.32
CA THR A 83 -8.44 -12.32 -12.69
C THR A 83 -7.55 -13.54 -12.89
N TYR A 84 -8.05 -14.55 -13.59
CA TYR A 84 -7.35 -15.81 -13.82
C TYR A 84 -7.02 -15.92 -15.31
N ILE A 85 -5.73 -16.05 -15.64
CA ILE A 85 -5.26 -16.08 -17.03
C ILE A 85 -4.40 -17.33 -17.25
N PRO A 86 -4.81 -18.26 -18.14
CA PRO A 86 -3.96 -19.35 -18.59
C PRO A 86 -2.97 -18.80 -19.62
N LEU A 87 -1.67 -19.00 -19.44
CA LEU A 87 -0.68 -18.47 -20.38
C LEU A 87 0.53 -19.40 -20.57
N SER A 88 1.22 -19.22 -21.67
CA SER A 88 2.61 -19.65 -21.86
C SER A 88 3.47 -18.40 -22.11
N ALA A 89 4.26 -17.99 -21.10
CA ALA A 89 5.16 -16.87 -21.25
C ALA A 89 6.30 -17.15 -22.25
N LEU A 90 6.62 -18.44 -22.47
CA LEU A 90 7.64 -18.86 -23.43
C LEU A 90 7.15 -18.69 -24.87
N ASP A 91 5.94 -19.17 -25.16
CA ASP A 91 5.36 -19.18 -26.50
C ASP A 91 4.57 -17.87 -26.81
N GLY A 92 4.22 -17.10 -25.78
CA GLY A 92 3.47 -15.85 -25.91
C GLY A 92 1.95 -16.01 -25.81
N ASP A 93 1.45 -17.22 -25.57
CA ASP A 93 0.00 -17.50 -25.50
C ASP A 93 -0.67 -16.71 -24.37
N ASN A 94 -1.71 -15.95 -24.69
CA ASN A 94 -2.47 -15.06 -23.80
C ASN A 94 -1.63 -13.99 -23.06
N VAL A 95 -0.42 -13.71 -23.54
CA VAL A 95 0.43 -12.64 -22.97
C VAL A 95 0.07 -11.30 -23.60
N VAL A 96 0.25 -11.13 -24.90
CA VAL A 96 -0.10 -9.93 -25.66
C VAL A 96 -1.45 -10.07 -26.33
N GLU A 97 -1.67 -11.18 -27.04
CA GLU A 97 -2.90 -11.50 -27.74
C GLU A 97 -3.51 -12.78 -27.19
N LYS A 98 -4.80 -12.98 -27.45
CA LYS A 98 -5.48 -14.23 -27.09
C LYS A 98 -4.95 -15.38 -27.94
N SER A 99 -4.79 -16.53 -27.32
CA SER A 99 -4.28 -17.73 -27.98
C SER A 99 -5.40 -18.60 -28.52
N ASP A 100 -5.24 -19.10 -29.75
CA ASP A 100 -6.12 -20.12 -30.35
C ASP A 100 -5.97 -21.51 -29.69
N ARG A 101 -4.89 -21.70 -28.92
CA ARG A 101 -4.61 -22.94 -28.15
C ARG A 101 -5.48 -23.07 -26.90
N THR A 102 -6.12 -21.97 -26.47
CA THR A 102 -7.04 -21.93 -25.33
C THR A 102 -8.46 -21.51 -25.77
N PRO A 103 -9.14 -22.21 -26.70
CA PRO A 103 -10.43 -21.77 -27.21
C PRO A 103 -11.54 -21.76 -26.13
N TRP A 104 -11.34 -22.48 -25.03
CA TRP A 104 -12.21 -22.53 -23.87
C TRP A 104 -12.05 -21.33 -22.92
N TYR A 105 -11.02 -20.49 -23.13
CA TYR A 105 -10.77 -19.30 -22.29
C TYR A 105 -11.46 -18.08 -22.90
N GLU A 106 -12.46 -17.54 -22.20
CA GLU A 106 -13.25 -16.40 -22.67
C GLU A 106 -12.70 -15.04 -22.21
N GLY A 107 -11.71 -15.03 -21.29
CA GLY A 107 -11.11 -13.80 -20.77
C GLY A 107 -10.23 -13.07 -21.77
N THR A 108 -9.55 -12.03 -21.31
CA THR A 108 -8.62 -11.20 -22.10
C THR A 108 -7.18 -11.69 -21.99
N SER A 109 -6.28 -11.19 -22.84
CA SER A 109 -4.84 -11.38 -22.65
C SER A 109 -4.32 -10.62 -21.43
N LEU A 110 -3.13 -10.97 -20.96
CA LEU A 110 -2.52 -10.29 -19.81
C LEU A 110 -2.31 -8.81 -20.10
N LEU A 111 -1.79 -8.45 -21.28
CA LEU A 111 -1.53 -7.05 -21.64
C LEU A 111 -2.84 -6.26 -21.73
N ASP A 112 -3.86 -6.79 -22.40
CA ASP A 112 -5.15 -6.13 -22.50
C ASP A 112 -5.78 -5.87 -21.11
N TYR A 113 -5.68 -6.82 -20.18
CA TYR A 113 -6.13 -6.62 -18.80
C TYR A 113 -5.34 -5.50 -18.11
N LEU A 114 -3.99 -5.48 -18.25
CA LEU A 114 -3.14 -4.47 -17.61
C LEU A 114 -3.40 -3.07 -18.12
N GLU A 115 -3.73 -2.91 -19.39
CA GLU A 115 -4.03 -1.61 -20.00
C GLU A 115 -5.42 -1.06 -19.60
N ASN A 116 -6.36 -1.94 -19.27
CA ASN A 116 -7.77 -1.57 -19.04
C ASN A 116 -8.21 -1.64 -17.58
N VAL A 117 -7.41 -2.20 -16.66
CA VAL A 117 -7.77 -2.30 -15.24
C VAL A 117 -7.95 -0.90 -14.61
N PRO A 118 -9.08 -0.60 -13.93
CA PRO A 118 -9.42 0.76 -13.49
C PRO A 118 -8.78 1.12 -12.13
N ILE A 119 -7.47 1.24 -12.08
CA ILE A 119 -6.71 1.53 -10.84
C ILE A 119 -6.99 2.91 -10.22
N ASP A 120 -7.48 3.87 -11.00
CA ASP A 120 -7.75 5.23 -10.51
C ASP A 120 -8.94 5.29 -9.55
N LEU A 121 -9.88 4.36 -9.64
CA LEU A 121 -11.04 4.26 -8.75
C LEU A 121 -10.66 3.84 -7.32
N ASP A 122 -9.45 3.35 -7.11
CA ASP A 122 -8.96 2.89 -5.81
C ASP A 122 -8.42 4.01 -4.92
N ARG A 123 -8.28 5.22 -5.45
CA ARG A 123 -7.73 6.36 -4.72
C ARG A 123 -8.76 6.93 -3.75
N ASN A 124 -8.31 7.27 -2.55
CA ASN A 124 -9.12 8.00 -1.59
C ASN A 124 -9.12 9.49 -1.97
N TYR A 125 -10.26 9.98 -2.50
CA TYR A 125 -10.46 11.40 -2.85
C TYR A 125 -11.23 12.18 -1.77
N GLU A 126 -11.65 11.54 -0.66
CA GLU A 126 -12.47 12.15 0.40
C GLU A 126 -11.61 12.74 1.52
N ASP A 127 -10.67 11.95 2.05
CA ASP A 127 -9.92 12.32 3.24
C ASP A 127 -8.67 13.11 2.85
N PHE A 128 -8.74 14.43 2.90
CA PHE A 128 -7.56 15.25 2.59
C PHE A 128 -6.45 15.04 3.62
N ARG A 129 -5.31 14.55 3.15
CA ARG A 129 -4.10 14.33 3.93
C ARG A 129 -2.89 14.84 3.14
N TYR A 130 -2.23 15.83 3.71
CA TYR A 130 -1.08 16.46 3.08
C TYR A 130 0.10 16.53 4.06
N PRO A 131 0.94 15.50 4.13
CA PRO A 131 2.16 15.50 4.93
C PRO A 131 3.16 16.52 4.38
N VAL A 132 3.56 17.47 5.21
CA VAL A 132 4.55 18.49 4.83
C VAL A 132 5.94 17.87 4.80
N GLN A 133 6.56 17.91 3.63
CA GLN A 133 7.90 17.37 3.40
C GLN A 133 8.99 18.43 3.49
N TYR A 134 8.70 19.64 3.03
CA TYR A 134 9.64 20.74 3.00
C TYR A 134 8.92 22.08 3.15
N VAL A 135 9.55 23.04 3.85
CA VAL A 135 9.05 24.41 3.95
C VAL A 135 9.92 25.29 3.06
N LEU A 136 9.31 25.84 2.02
CA LEU A 136 9.96 26.69 1.04
C LEU A 136 9.80 28.16 1.43
N ARG A 137 10.92 28.85 1.66
CA ARG A 137 10.95 30.27 2.03
C ARG A 137 12.08 30.99 1.28
N PRO A 138 11.94 31.19 -0.04
CA PRO A 138 12.99 31.80 -0.86
C PRO A 138 13.21 33.30 -0.55
N ASN A 139 12.18 33.97 -0.04
CA ASN A 139 12.20 35.39 0.36
C ASN A 139 11.20 35.65 1.51
N LEU A 140 11.07 36.89 1.94
CA LEU A 140 10.19 37.27 3.05
C LEU A 140 8.70 37.22 2.69
N ASP A 141 8.36 37.33 1.41
CA ASP A 141 6.98 37.46 0.91
C ASP A 141 6.37 36.10 0.54
N PHE A 142 7.19 35.04 0.47
CA PHE A 142 6.73 33.72 0.09
C PHE A 142 7.04 32.68 1.17
N ARG A 143 5.99 32.01 1.65
CA ARG A 143 6.10 30.85 2.52
C ARG A 143 5.20 29.73 1.96
N GLY A 144 5.82 28.69 1.46
CA GLY A 144 5.15 27.54 0.87
C GLY A 144 5.45 26.24 1.62
N PHE A 145 4.48 25.38 1.71
CA PHE A 145 4.57 24.07 2.31
C PHE A 145 4.53 23.04 1.20
N SER A 146 5.67 22.42 0.90
CA SER A 146 5.81 21.45 -0.19
C SER A 146 5.63 20.02 0.31
N GLY A 147 4.92 19.22 -0.48
CA GLY A 147 4.67 17.82 -0.17
C GLY A 147 3.95 17.11 -1.29
N LYS A 148 3.56 15.87 -1.03
CA LYS A 148 2.74 15.05 -1.91
C LYS A 148 1.34 14.93 -1.31
N VAL A 149 0.30 15.16 -2.09
CA VAL A 149 -1.07 14.86 -1.67
C VAL A 149 -1.19 13.35 -1.46
N ALA A 150 -1.33 12.95 -0.20
CA ALA A 150 -1.45 11.54 0.17
C ALA A 150 -2.86 10.99 -0.14
N SER A 151 -3.88 11.79 0.13
CA SER A 151 -5.28 11.49 -0.19
C SER A 151 -6.12 12.75 -0.18
N GLY A 152 -7.37 12.64 -0.65
CA GLY A 152 -8.34 13.72 -0.70
C GLY A 152 -8.05 14.75 -1.79
N ILE A 153 -8.93 15.71 -1.90
CA ILE A 153 -8.81 16.84 -2.82
C ILE A 153 -8.68 18.12 -2.01
N VAL A 154 -7.82 19.04 -2.42
CA VAL A 154 -7.71 20.38 -1.86
C VAL A 154 -7.90 21.40 -2.96
N ARG A 155 -8.62 22.50 -2.66
CA ARG A 155 -8.89 23.60 -3.59
C ARG A 155 -8.37 24.90 -3.03
N LYS A 156 -8.05 25.83 -3.90
CA LYS A 156 -7.79 27.22 -3.53
C LYS A 156 -9.00 27.79 -2.79
N GLY A 157 -8.75 28.44 -1.65
CA GLY A 157 -9.79 28.96 -0.75
C GLY A 157 -10.31 27.98 0.30
N ASP A 158 -9.99 26.68 0.20
CA ASP A 158 -10.36 25.71 1.24
C ASP A 158 -9.74 26.07 2.59
N THR A 159 -10.50 25.86 3.66
CA THR A 159 -9.96 25.95 5.01
C THR A 159 -9.21 24.66 5.35
N VAL A 160 -7.96 24.77 5.75
CA VAL A 160 -7.12 23.65 6.19
C VAL A 160 -6.66 23.87 7.63
N MET A 161 -6.42 22.75 8.31
CA MET A 161 -5.92 22.71 9.68
C MET A 161 -4.51 22.11 9.68
N ALA A 162 -3.59 22.75 10.39
CA ALA A 162 -2.25 22.22 10.63
C ALA A 162 -2.22 21.35 11.89
N LEU A 163 -1.78 20.09 11.76
CA LEU A 163 -1.57 19.17 12.88
C LEU A 163 -0.07 19.08 13.20
N PRO A 164 0.32 19.12 14.50
CA PRO A 164 -0.50 18.97 15.71
C PRO A 164 -1.10 20.26 16.26
N SER A 165 -0.76 21.44 15.73
CA SER A 165 -1.11 22.73 16.34
C SER A 165 -2.61 23.01 16.41
N GLY A 166 -3.40 22.46 15.50
CA GLY A 166 -4.85 22.72 15.37
C GLY A 166 -5.17 24.09 14.78
N LYS A 167 -4.16 24.88 14.36
CA LYS A 167 -4.37 26.18 13.72
C LYS A 167 -4.94 26.01 12.33
N THR A 168 -5.89 26.86 11.96
CA THR A 168 -6.55 26.85 10.65
C THR A 168 -6.17 28.07 9.84
N SER A 169 -6.12 27.92 8.52
CA SER A 169 -6.00 28.99 7.55
C SER A 169 -6.61 28.60 6.23
N LYS A 170 -6.79 29.54 5.34
CA LYS A 170 -7.26 29.26 3.97
C LYS A 170 -6.08 29.04 3.03
N VAL A 171 -6.27 28.12 2.10
CA VAL A 171 -5.34 27.91 0.98
C VAL A 171 -5.35 29.13 0.08
N LYS A 172 -4.24 29.86 0.05
CA LYS A 172 -4.05 31.05 -0.78
C LYS A 172 -3.75 30.67 -2.22
N SER A 173 -2.82 29.74 -2.43
CA SER A 173 -2.50 29.20 -3.76
C SER A 173 -1.96 27.76 -3.66
N ILE A 174 -2.08 27.03 -4.76
CA ILE A 174 -1.54 25.69 -4.98
C ILE A 174 -0.57 25.82 -6.15
N VAL A 175 0.72 25.63 -5.88
CA VAL A 175 1.79 25.93 -6.84
C VAL A 175 2.50 24.65 -7.26
N THR A 176 2.73 24.50 -8.56
CA THR A 176 3.57 23.47 -9.17
C THR A 176 4.69 24.10 -9.97
N TYR A 177 5.57 23.29 -10.55
CA TYR A 177 6.59 23.79 -11.48
C TYR A 177 5.98 24.45 -12.73
N GLU A 178 4.82 23.96 -13.18
CA GLU A 178 4.13 24.44 -14.39
C GLU A 178 3.25 25.67 -14.12
N GLY A 179 3.01 26.03 -12.86
CA GLY A 179 2.19 27.17 -12.46
C GLY A 179 1.26 26.88 -11.30
N GLU A 180 0.24 27.75 -11.14
CA GLU A 180 -0.78 27.60 -10.11
C GLU A 180 -1.92 26.71 -10.58
N LEU A 181 -2.48 25.93 -9.62
CA LEU A 181 -3.64 25.08 -9.82
C LEU A 181 -4.83 25.57 -8.98
N GLU A 182 -6.04 25.38 -9.49
CA GLU A 182 -7.28 25.63 -8.72
C GLU A 182 -7.57 24.51 -7.72
N GLN A 183 -7.11 23.27 -8.01
CA GLN A 183 -7.24 22.13 -7.12
C GLN A 183 -6.09 21.15 -7.31
N ALA A 184 -5.86 20.33 -6.27
CA ALA A 184 -4.91 19.24 -6.33
C ALA A 184 -5.47 17.97 -5.65
N PHE A 185 -4.99 16.81 -6.12
CA PHE A 185 -5.44 15.49 -5.71
C PHE A 185 -4.27 14.47 -5.71
N PRO A 186 -4.44 13.27 -5.12
CA PRO A 186 -3.39 12.26 -5.12
C PRO A 186 -3.03 11.77 -6.54
N PRO A 187 -1.78 11.52 -6.85
CA PRO A 187 -0.58 11.64 -6.04
C PRO A 187 0.25 12.90 -6.33
N GLN A 188 -0.37 14.02 -6.66
CA GLN A 188 0.34 15.24 -7.10
C GLN A 188 1.32 15.76 -6.04
N CYS A 189 2.50 16.18 -6.51
CA CYS A 189 3.47 16.91 -5.70
C CYS A 189 3.26 18.40 -5.90
N ILE A 190 2.94 19.12 -4.84
CA ILE A 190 2.55 20.53 -4.88
C ILE A 190 3.20 21.34 -3.75
N THR A 191 3.10 22.64 -3.84
CA THR A 191 3.40 23.57 -2.76
C THR A 191 2.14 24.36 -2.42
N ILE A 192 1.68 24.29 -1.17
CA ILE A 192 0.52 25.04 -0.68
C ILE A 192 1.03 26.30 0.01
N THR A 193 0.47 27.47 -0.32
CA THR A 193 0.61 28.71 0.45
C THR A 193 -0.67 28.97 1.22
N LEU A 194 -0.59 29.60 2.36
CA LEU A 194 -1.71 29.92 3.24
C LEU A 194 -1.92 31.44 3.32
N GLU A 195 -3.13 31.88 3.65
CA GLU A 195 -3.46 33.29 3.84
C GLU A 195 -2.81 33.83 5.11
N ASP A 196 -2.79 33.03 6.20
CA ASP A 196 -2.22 33.41 7.48
C ASP A 196 -0.80 32.81 7.66
N GLU A 197 0.04 33.54 8.40
CA GLU A 197 1.36 33.04 8.80
C GLU A 197 1.23 32.03 9.95
N ILE A 198 1.07 30.75 9.61
CA ILE A 198 1.08 29.64 10.56
C ILE A 198 2.46 28.99 10.55
N ASP A 199 2.97 28.69 11.74
CA ASP A 199 4.20 27.93 11.86
C ASP A 199 3.94 26.43 11.66
N ILE A 200 4.43 25.91 10.54
CA ILE A 200 4.30 24.52 10.12
C ILE A 200 5.68 24.04 9.71
N SER A 201 6.04 22.85 10.17
CA SER A 201 7.33 22.22 9.93
C SER A 201 7.21 20.91 9.16
N ARG A 202 8.35 20.43 8.65
CA ARG A 202 8.43 19.08 8.09
C ARG A 202 7.98 18.03 9.14
N GLY A 203 7.17 17.09 8.70
CA GLY A 203 6.60 16.03 9.56
C GLY A 203 5.23 16.38 10.12
N GLU A 204 4.78 17.62 9.95
CA GLU A 204 3.42 18.03 10.25
C GLU A 204 2.49 17.76 9.07
N MET A 205 1.18 17.85 9.29
CA MET A 205 0.18 17.49 8.28
C MET A 205 -0.88 18.57 8.15
N LEU A 206 -1.25 18.90 6.91
CA LEU A 206 -2.45 19.69 6.63
C LEU A 206 -3.61 18.75 6.32
N VAL A 207 -4.77 19.05 6.90
CA VAL A 207 -6.02 18.29 6.76
C VAL A 207 -7.21 19.24 6.65
N HIS A 208 -8.38 18.76 6.23
CA HIS A 208 -9.62 19.50 6.40
C HIS A 208 -10.06 19.43 7.86
N PRO A 209 -10.53 20.53 8.48
CA PRO A 209 -10.86 20.59 9.91
C PRO A 209 -12.06 19.73 10.31
N ASP A 210 -12.95 19.39 9.39
CA ASP A 210 -14.13 18.54 9.55
C ASP A 210 -13.85 17.05 9.28
N ASN A 211 -12.64 16.70 8.85
CA ASN A 211 -12.24 15.32 8.54
C ASN A 211 -10.82 15.05 9.03
N LEU A 212 -10.69 14.74 10.32
CA LEU A 212 -9.41 14.54 10.98
C LEU A 212 -8.95 13.08 10.93
N PRO A 213 -7.62 12.82 10.80
CA PRO A 213 -7.06 11.49 11.01
C PRO A 213 -7.13 11.09 12.49
N ILE A 214 -6.91 9.82 12.77
CA ILE A 214 -6.67 9.33 14.12
C ILE A 214 -5.40 10.00 14.65
N ARG A 215 -5.45 10.46 15.90
CA ARG A 215 -4.34 11.08 16.61
C ARG A 215 -4.04 10.25 17.85
N ASP A 216 -2.97 9.50 17.84
CA ASP A 216 -2.59 8.66 18.98
C ASP A 216 -1.08 8.41 19.02
N ARG A 217 -0.59 8.01 20.21
CA ARG A 217 0.75 7.47 20.43
C ARG A 217 0.77 5.95 20.49
N ASN A 218 -0.39 5.36 20.75
CA ASN A 218 -0.56 3.93 20.90
C ASN A 218 -1.37 3.40 19.72
N PHE A 219 -0.87 2.37 19.07
CA PHE A 219 -1.58 1.75 17.97
C PHE A 219 -1.15 0.29 17.80
N GLU A 220 -1.98 -0.46 17.09
CA GLU A 220 -1.65 -1.82 16.67
C GLU A 220 -1.50 -1.87 15.15
N ALA A 221 -0.50 -2.62 14.69
CA ALA A 221 -0.26 -2.80 13.26
C ALA A 221 0.19 -4.21 12.92
N MET A 222 -0.07 -4.63 11.68
CA MET A 222 0.61 -5.76 11.10
C MET A 222 2.03 -5.34 10.72
N LEU A 223 3.01 -6.04 11.24
CA LEU A 223 4.43 -5.82 10.98
C LEU A 223 5.00 -7.02 10.23
N VAL A 224 5.76 -6.74 9.18
CA VAL A 224 6.61 -7.74 8.53
C VAL A 224 8.05 -7.45 8.97
N TRP A 225 8.65 -8.37 9.70
CA TRP A 225 10.03 -8.21 10.17
C TRP A 225 11.01 -8.56 9.05
N MET A 226 11.91 -7.64 8.70
CA MET A 226 12.79 -7.77 7.54
C MET A 226 14.28 -7.77 7.90
N ASP A 227 14.63 -7.69 9.19
CA ASP A 227 16.00 -7.79 9.65
C ASP A 227 16.42 -9.25 9.79
N GLU A 228 17.71 -9.51 9.60
CA GLU A 228 18.31 -10.85 9.84
C GLU A 228 18.37 -11.20 11.33
N GLU A 229 18.51 -10.16 12.19
CA GLU A 229 18.42 -10.32 13.63
C GLU A 229 16.95 -10.36 14.05
N ALA A 230 16.62 -11.27 14.99
CA ALA A 230 15.29 -11.34 15.56
C ALA A 230 14.89 -10.01 16.22
N MET A 231 13.60 -9.66 16.15
CA MET A 231 13.10 -8.43 16.75
C MET A 231 13.20 -8.46 18.26
N ASP A 232 14.08 -7.65 18.83
CA ASP A 232 14.17 -7.46 20.28
C ASP A 232 13.10 -6.46 20.75
N VAL A 233 12.07 -6.93 21.44
CA VAL A 233 10.98 -6.11 21.97
C VAL A 233 11.43 -5.10 23.02
N ASN A 234 12.61 -5.29 23.63
CA ASN A 234 13.18 -4.36 24.61
C ASN A 234 13.96 -3.21 23.96
N LYS A 235 14.24 -3.31 22.67
CA LYS A 235 14.97 -2.31 21.91
C LYS A 235 14.07 -1.12 21.57
N GLN A 236 14.64 0.07 21.61
CA GLN A 236 14.00 1.27 21.06
C GLN A 236 14.25 1.36 19.56
N PHE A 237 13.20 1.61 18.80
CA PHE A 237 13.23 1.81 17.35
C PHE A 237 12.97 3.26 16.97
N TYR A 238 13.27 3.61 15.74
CA TYR A 238 12.76 4.79 15.08
C TYR A 238 11.63 4.38 14.14
N ILE A 239 10.47 5.02 14.30
CA ILE A 239 9.36 4.86 13.36
C ILE A 239 9.30 6.06 12.43
N LYS A 240 9.20 5.80 11.13
CA LYS A 240 8.94 6.80 10.11
C LYS A 240 7.56 6.55 9.51
N GLN A 241 6.67 7.50 9.70
CA GLN A 241 5.33 7.51 9.13
C GLN A 241 5.16 8.79 8.29
N THR A 242 4.85 8.63 7.01
CA THR A 242 4.86 9.74 6.04
C THR A 242 6.17 10.53 6.07
N THR A 243 6.13 11.81 6.48
CA THR A 243 7.30 12.69 6.61
C THR A 243 7.77 12.84 8.06
N HIS A 244 7.04 12.25 9.02
CA HIS A 244 7.32 12.31 10.45
C HIS A 244 8.20 11.14 10.91
N THR A 245 9.18 11.43 11.76
CA THR A 245 10.03 10.40 12.40
C THR A 245 10.06 10.63 13.89
N THR A 246 9.83 9.57 14.67
CA THR A 246 9.90 9.60 16.13
C THR A 246 10.43 8.28 16.68
N ARG A 247 10.71 8.22 17.97
CA ARG A 247 11.04 6.96 18.62
C ARG A 247 9.79 6.14 18.86
N ALA A 248 9.94 4.83 18.79
CA ALA A 248 8.90 3.85 19.09
C ALA A 248 9.46 2.72 19.95
N ARG A 249 8.60 2.13 20.75
CA ARG A 249 8.87 0.86 21.44
C ARG A 249 7.75 -0.13 21.11
N VAL A 250 8.11 -1.39 21.13
CA VAL A 250 7.15 -2.49 21.07
C VAL A 250 6.64 -2.75 22.48
N ASP A 251 5.34 -2.69 22.68
CA ASP A 251 4.72 -3.00 23.98
C ASP A 251 4.40 -4.50 24.09
N SER A 252 3.93 -5.10 23.00
CA SER A 252 3.66 -6.54 22.93
C SER A 252 3.47 -7.01 21.49
N ILE A 253 3.67 -8.30 21.26
CA ILE A 253 3.23 -9.00 20.06
C ILE A 253 1.95 -9.75 20.41
N ARG A 254 0.86 -9.43 19.73
CA ARG A 254 -0.43 -10.09 19.97
C ARG A 254 -0.41 -11.52 19.46
N TYR A 255 0.09 -11.70 18.24
CA TYR A 255 0.25 -13.00 17.59
C TYR A 255 1.17 -12.90 16.37
N LYS A 256 1.72 -14.01 15.97
CA LYS A 256 2.36 -14.25 14.68
C LYS A 256 1.40 -15.01 13.77
N VAL A 257 1.43 -14.73 12.48
CA VAL A 257 0.62 -15.42 11.46
C VAL A 257 1.48 -16.44 10.73
N ASN A 258 1.03 -17.69 10.72
CA ASN A 258 1.56 -18.69 9.81
C ASN A 258 0.94 -18.47 8.42
N VAL A 259 1.74 -17.99 7.48
CA VAL A 259 1.27 -17.65 6.11
C VAL A 259 0.78 -18.85 5.30
N ASN A 260 1.04 -20.08 5.74
CA ASN A 260 0.61 -21.30 5.02
C ASN A 260 -0.73 -21.82 5.51
N THR A 261 -0.99 -21.71 6.83
CA THR A 261 -2.21 -22.23 7.47
C THR A 261 -3.16 -21.11 7.90
N MET A 262 -2.71 -19.84 7.85
CA MET A 262 -3.41 -18.66 8.39
C MET A 262 -3.64 -18.71 9.90
N GLU A 263 -3.05 -19.68 10.60
CA GLU A 263 -3.17 -19.80 12.04
C GLU A 263 -2.36 -18.72 12.75
N GLN A 264 -2.90 -18.28 13.87
CA GLN A 264 -2.26 -17.32 14.76
C GLN A 264 -1.63 -18.04 15.94
N SER A 265 -0.42 -17.67 16.28
CA SER A 265 0.31 -18.21 17.43
C SER A 265 0.91 -17.10 18.29
N SER A 266 0.93 -17.31 19.61
CA SER A 266 1.61 -16.40 20.54
C SER A 266 3.12 -16.59 20.43
N VAL A 267 3.84 -15.46 20.35
CA VAL A 267 5.31 -15.43 20.30
C VAL A 267 5.82 -14.22 21.08
N ASP A 268 7.09 -14.25 21.47
CA ASP A 268 7.80 -13.20 22.19
C ASP A 268 8.69 -12.33 21.28
N HIS A 269 8.98 -12.80 20.07
CA HIS A 269 9.74 -12.07 19.04
C HIS A 269 9.28 -12.44 17.62
N LEU A 270 9.74 -11.70 16.63
CA LEU A 270 9.58 -12.02 15.21
C LEU A 270 10.96 -12.24 14.59
N GLU A 271 11.06 -13.28 13.78
CA GLU A 271 12.24 -13.59 12.97
C GLU A 271 12.10 -13.03 11.55
N LEU A 272 13.17 -13.08 10.78
CA LEU A 272 13.21 -12.65 9.38
C LEU A 272 12.03 -13.19 8.55
N ASN A 273 11.33 -12.30 7.87
CA ASN A 273 10.14 -12.57 7.04
C ASN A 273 8.90 -13.05 7.81
N GLU A 274 8.91 -12.98 9.12
CA GLU A 274 7.73 -13.27 9.91
C GLU A 274 6.78 -12.07 9.96
N ILE A 275 5.50 -12.38 10.10
CA ILE A 275 4.40 -11.40 10.10
C ILE A 275 3.67 -11.51 11.42
N GLY A 276 3.56 -10.41 12.14
CA GLY A 276 2.88 -10.37 13.43
C GLY A 276 2.01 -9.14 13.63
N ARG A 277 1.03 -9.25 14.50
CA ARG A 277 0.26 -8.14 15.04
C ARG A 277 0.97 -7.57 16.25
N VAL A 278 1.44 -6.34 16.16
CA VAL A 278 2.32 -5.71 17.14
C VAL A 278 1.68 -4.45 17.68
N VAL A 279 1.82 -4.23 18.99
CA VAL A 279 1.38 -3.03 19.70
C VAL A 279 2.57 -2.11 19.91
N PHE A 280 2.40 -0.86 19.56
CA PHE A 280 3.44 0.17 19.64
C PHE A 280 3.03 1.34 20.52
N THR A 281 4.02 1.91 21.22
CA THR A 281 3.94 3.25 21.81
C THR A 281 5.03 4.13 21.19
N THR A 282 4.64 5.33 20.74
CA THR A 282 5.56 6.30 20.13
C THR A 282 5.87 7.48 21.05
N GLY A 283 7.03 8.11 20.86
CA GLY A 283 7.45 9.26 21.64
C GLY A 283 6.66 10.54 21.35
N LYS A 284 6.13 10.65 20.13
CA LYS A 284 5.24 11.74 19.70
C LYS A 284 3.97 11.14 19.08
N GLU A 285 2.88 11.89 19.09
CA GLU A 285 1.64 11.51 18.42
C GLU A 285 1.87 11.35 16.92
N LEU A 286 1.25 10.33 16.35
CA LEU A 286 1.14 10.12 14.92
C LEU A 286 -0.26 10.51 14.45
N PHE A 287 -0.35 10.93 13.19
CA PHE A 287 -1.60 11.25 12.51
C PHE A 287 -1.78 10.27 11.38
N PHE A 288 -2.69 9.31 11.57
CA PHE A 288 -2.85 8.19 10.65
C PHE A 288 -4.31 7.84 10.41
N ASP A 289 -4.56 7.19 9.30
CA ASP A 289 -5.83 6.54 9.01
C ASP A 289 -5.64 5.02 9.04
N PRO A 290 -6.70 4.22 9.20
CA PRO A 290 -6.60 2.77 9.00
C PRO A 290 -5.98 2.47 7.63
N TYR A 291 -5.02 1.55 7.57
CA TYR A 291 -4.28 1.23 6.34
C TYR A 291 -5.18 0.93 5.12
N ARG A 292 -6.30 0.21 5.36
CA ARG A 292 -7.28 -0.11 4.31
C ARG A 292 -8.00 1.12 3.76
N ARG A 293 -8.13 2.19 4.56
CA ARG A 293 -8.74 3.46 4.14
C ARG A 293 -7.75 4.35 3.42
N ASN A 294 -6.52 4.41 3.92
CA ASN A 294 -5.47 5.25 3.37
C ASN A 294 -4.09 4.62 3.59
N LYS A 295 -3.56 3.94 2.56
CA LYS A 295 -2.25 3.29 2.61
C LYS A 295 -1.11 4.25 2.94
N GLN A 296 -1.18 5.49 2.44
CA GLN A 296 -0.09 6.47 2.57
C GLN A 296 0.09 6.91 4.02
N THR A 297 -1.01 7.16 4.74
CA THR A 297 -0.98 7.58 6.14
C THR A 297 -1.04 6.42 7.12
N GLY A 298 -1.57 5.27 6.70
CA GLY A 298 -1.69 4.05 7.51
C GLY A 298 -0.47 3.14 7.49
N SER A 299 0.59 3.49 6.74
CA SER A 299 1.83 2.72 6.67
C SER A 299 2.98 3.40 7.38
N PHE A 300 3.95 2.59 7.81
CA PHE A 300 5.18 3.07 8.45
C PHE A 300 6.35 2.12 8.19
N ILE A 301 7.54 2.61 8.50
CA ILE A 301 8.78 1.84 8.54
C ILE A 301 9.35 1.94 9.95
N LEU A 302 9.81 0.81 10.46
CA LEU A 302 10.47 0.69 11.74
C LEU A 302 11.96 0.49 11.55
#